data_e16ad5e64bf59fb99772649260451804
#
_entry.id   e16ad5e64bf59fb99772649260451804
#
_cell.length_a   1.000
_cell.length_b   1.000
_cell.length_c   1.000
_cell.angle_alpha   90.00
_cell.angle_beta   90.00
_cell.angle_gamma   90.00
#
_symmetry.space_group_name_H-M   'P 1'
#
loop_
_entity.id
_entity.type
_entity.pdbx_description
1 polymer ?
#
loop_
_entity_poly.entity_id
_entity_poly.type
_entity_poly.pdbx_seq_one_letter_code
_entity_poly.pdbx_strand_id
1 'polypeptide(L)'
;MEHSFTLISTLAAGFGIALVFGFIAEKFKIPALVGYLLAGVIVSPATPGFVADINIASQLSEIGVMLLMFGVGLHFSLSDLMRVKYIAVPGAVSQMGLATGLGLLVAHYWGWSYGQSLVFGLCLSCASTVVLLKALETKGILESHDGQIAVGWLVVEDIMTVLILVLLPPLAPMLGAEAVQSVESATPLWEIIAWTVGRVALFIFLMLVVGKRVLPWLLWQVAKTGSRELFTLCVLAVAIGIAYGASEVFSVSFALGAFFSGMVMRESKYAHRAAMESLPLRDAFSVIFFVGVGMMFDPMILVDKPLHLLAVLAIIILGKSLVAFGLVMLFRYPLHTALTVAASLAQIGEFSFILAGLGVSLGLLPQEGMSLVLAGAIISIAFNPVAFALVEPLRNLMKKRWKYARVLDAKSDPLSVMPDEEESKYLRGHMVLVGYNKVCEHIAKDLSERKVPFVIVEKDRNIVEDLRKNGFKAVCGDAIDPAILIQAHVQDAAMVILNFRDDILRRKVIETAKILNHKIEAVIMTSDDEIAVRAMTDHLGKVFDSNAVMAGSIVRYCMHRLGKAEEEKKFEEESEAEAEAAK
;
A
#
# COMPACT_ATOMS: atom_id res chain seq x y z
N MET A 1 -37.30 13.25 -23.03
CA MET A 1 -36.41 12.10 -23.30
C MET A 1 -34.91 12.44 -23.24
N GLU A 2 -34.52 13.71 -23.15
CA GLU A 2 -33.08 14.11 -23.10
C GLU A 2 -32.35 13.75 -21.79
N HIS A 3 -33.06 13.68 -20.68
CA HIS A 3 -32.41 13.36 -19.39
C HIS A 3 -32.08 11.87 -19.15
N SER A 4 -32.62 10.94 -19.93
CA SER A 4 -32.40 9.50 -19.69
C SER A 4 -31.07 8.96 -20.23
N PHE A 5 -30.39 9.71 -21.11
CA PHE A 5 -29.11 9.29 -21.68
C PHE A 5 -27.90 9.97 -21.04
N THR A 6 -28.09 10.99 -20.23
CA THR A 6 -26.99 11.77 -19.62
C THR A 6 -26.12 10.92 -18.69
N LEU A 7 -26.71 10.05 -17.88
CA LEU A 7 -25.96 9.14 -16.99
C LEU A 7 -25.11 8.15 -17.82
N ILE A 8 -25.73 7.52 -18.83
CA ILE A 8 -25.05 6.52 -19.67
C ILE A 8 -23.93 7.18 -20.47
N SER A 9 -24.18 8.35 -21.05
CA SER A 9 -23.17 9.07 -21.84
C SER A 9 -22.00 9.56 -20.95
N THR A 10 -22.28 10.04 -19.73
CA THR A 10 -21.25 10.43 -18.76
C THR A 10 -20.39 9.24 -18.34
N LEU A 11 -21.01 8.09 -18.04
CA LEU A 11 -20.27 6.87 -17.70
C LEU A 11 -19.45 6.34 -18.89
N ALA A 12 -20.05 6.28 -20.09
CA ALA A 12 -19.38 5.78 -21.28
C ALA A 12 -18.17 6.65 -21.67
N ALA A 13 -18.35 7.98 -21.65
CA ALA A 13 -17.26 8.91 -21.90
C ALA A 13 -16.19 8.85 -20.79
N GLY A 14 -16.62 8.84 -19.52
CA GLY A 14 -15.73 8.74 -18.37
C GLY A 14 -14.84 7.49 -18.42
N PHE A 15 -15.43 6.31 -18.58
CA PHE A 15 -14.66 5.06 -18.67
C PHE A 15 -13.83 4.98 -19.97
N GLY A 16 -14.40 5.37 -21.12
CA GLY A 16 -13.71 5.28 -22.40
C GLY A 16 -12.47 6.16 -22.46
N ILE A 17 -12.60 7.42 -22.04
CA ILE A 17 -11.48 8.37 -22.05
C ILE A 17 -10.47 8.01 -20.95
N ALA A 18 -10.95 7.60 -19.75
CA ALA A 18 -10.08 7.14 -18.68
C ALA A 18 -9.24 5.91 -19.08
N LEU A 19 -9.84 4.96 -19.81
CA LEU A 19 -9.11 3.79 -20.34
C LEU A 19 -7.96 4.23 -21.27
N VAL A 20 -8.24 5.14 -22.21
CA VAL A 20 -7.21 5.63 -23.16
C VAL A 20 -6.08 6.35 -22.44
N PHE A 21 -6.40 7.30 -21.57
CA PHE A 21 -5.38 8.08 -20.86
C PHE A 21 -4.67 7.27 -19.77
N GLY A 22 -5.38 6.36 -19.09
CA GLY A 22 -4.77 5.43 -18.15
C GLY A 22 -3.77 4.49 -18.83
N PHE A 23 -4.14 3.95 -20.02
CA PHE A 23 -3.24 3.13 -20.83
C PHE A 23 -2.00 3.92 -21.30
N ILE A 24 -2.19 5.17 -21.74
CA ILE A 24 -1.08 6.04 -22.15
C ILE A 24 -0.15 6.30 -20.95
N ALA A 25 -0.70 6.64 -19.78
CA ALA A 25 0.08 6.87 -18.57
C ALA A 25 0.93 5.64 -18.19
N GLU A 26 0.33 4.45 -18.15
CA GLU A 26 1.04 3.19 -17.84
C GLU A 26 2.16 2.90 -18.87
N LYS A 27 1.93 3.17 -20.16
CA LYS A 27 2.94 3.02 -21.21
C LYS A 27 4.16 3.93 -20.96
N PHE A 28 3.95 5.11 -20.38
CA PHE A 28 5.02 6.02 -19.98
C PHE A 28 5.55 5.74 -18.56
N LYS A 29 5.13 4.65 -17.92
CA LYS A 29 5.50 4.29 -16.53
C LYS A 29 5.06 5.34 -15.50
N ILE A 30 4.01 6.08 -15.80
CA ILE A 30 3.32 7.01 -14.90
C ILE A 30 2.10 6.26 -14.33
N PRO A 31 1.75 6.46 -13.04
CA PRO A 31 0.55 5.84 -12.47
C PRO A 31 -0.71 6.15 -13.30
N ALA A 32 -1.54 5.13 -13.57
CA ALA A 32 -2.77 5.26 -14.37
C ALA A 32 -3.74 6.33 -13.82
N LEU A 33 -3.68 6.57 -12.51
CA LEU A 33 -4.44 7.60 -11.80
C LEU A 33 -4.26 9.00 -12.42
N VAL A 34 -3.04 9.34 -12.88
CA VAL A 34 -2.78 10.60 -13.60
C VAL A 34 -3.59 10.64 -14.90
N GLY A 35 -3.67 9.50 -15.61
CA GLY A 35 -4.48 9.38 -16.82
C GLY A 35 -5.98 9.58 -16.54
N TYR A 36 -6.50 9.06 -15.43
CA TYR A 36 -7.91 9.24 -15.03
C TYR A 36 -8.24 10.70 -14.68
N LEU A 37 -7.35 11.40 -13.96
CA LEU A 37 -7.48 12.83 -13.68
C LEU A 37 -7.48 13.64 -14.98
N LEU A 38 -6.55 13.36 -15.90
CA LEU A 38 -6.48 14.03 -17.21
C LEU A 38 -7.73 13.75 -18.07
N ALA A 39 -8.28 12.52 -18.01
CA ALA A 39 -9.54 12.21 -18.65
C ALA A 39 -10.68 13.11 -18.15
N GLY A 40 -10.73 13.36 -16.83
CA GLY A 40 -11.68 14.28 -16.23
C GLY A 40 -11.50 15.72 -16.73
N VAL A 41 -10.26 16.20 -16.83
CA VAL A 41 -9.97 17.53 -17.40
C VAL A 41 -10.53 17.68 -18.82
N ILE A 42 -10.40 16.63 -19.65
CA ILE A 42 -10.86 16.66 -21.05
C ILE A 42 -12.39 16.71 -21.16
N VAL A 43 -13.12 16.02 -20.27
CA VAL A 43 -14.58 16.03 -20.26
C VAL A 43 -15.17 17.16 -19.38
N SER A 44 -14.32 18.04 -18.88
CA SER A 44 -14.67 19.19 -18.06
C SER A 44 -15.33 20.32 -18.88
N PRO A 45 -16.21 21.13 -18.28
CA PRO A 45 -16.69 22.35 -18.92
C PRO A 45 -15.59 23.38 -19.24
N ALA A 46 -14.42 23.27 -18.61
CA ALA A 46 -13.28 24.15 -18.87
C ALA A 46 -12.58 23.85 -20.20
N THR A 47 -12.88 22.71 -20.83
CA THR A 47 -12.26 22.27 -22.09
C THR A 47 -13.30 22.19 -23.21
N PRO A 48 -12.98 22.61 -24.46
CA PRO A 48 -13.91 22.50 -25.56
C PRO A 48 -14.12 21.04 -25.97
N GLY A 49 -15.36 20.60 -26.14
CA GLY A 49 -15.68 19.24 -26.58
C GLY A 49 -16.93 18.67 -25.90
N PHE A 50 -16.91 17.37 -25.64
CA PHE A 50 -17.97 16.70 -24.89
C PHE A 50 -17.86 17.08 -23.42
N VAL A 51 -18.93 17.64 -22.87
CA VAL A 51 -19.03 18.00 -21.46
C VAL A 51 -19.90 16.98 -20.73
N ALA A 52 -19.33 16.30 -19.74
CA ALA A 52 -20.09 15.41 -18.87
C ALA A 52 -20.93 16.22 -17.86
N ASP A 53 -22.02 15.63 -17.37
CA ASP A 53 -22.86 16.26 -16.36
C ASP A 53 -22.15 16.25 -15.00
N ILE A 54 -21.82 17.45 -14.49
CA ILE A 54 -21.10 17.65 -13.24
C ILE A 54 -21.85 17.06 -12.05
N ASN A 55 -23.19 17.21 -12.00
CA ASN A 55 -23.98 16.72 -10.88
C ASN A 55 -23.99 15.19 -10.83
N ILE A 56 -24.12 14.55 -11.98
CA ILE A 56 -24.03 13.09 -12.12
C ILE A 56 -22.62 12.61 -11.76
N ALA A 57 -21.60 13.29 -12.28
CA ALA A 57 -20.20 12.95 -11.99
C ALA A 57 -19.89 13.10 -10.48
N SER A 58 -20.40 14.13 -9.82
CA SER A 58 -20.26 14.33 -8.38
C SER A 58 -20.90 13.21 -7.56
N GLN A 59 -22.15 12.83 -7.87
CA GLN A 59 -22.84 11.73 -7.16
C GLN A 59 -22.12 10.38 -7.36
N LEU A 60 -21.67 10.11 -8.57
CA LEU A 60 -20.89 8.90 -8.86
C LEU A 60 -19.53 8.91 -8.17
N SER A 61 -18.90 10.09 -8.05
CA SER A 61 -17.66 10.29 -7.31
C SER A 61 -17.83 10.00 -5.82
N GLU A 62 -18.97 10.39 -5.22
CA GLU A 62 -19.26 10.05 -3.82
C GLU A 62 -19.34 8.55 -3.59
N ILE A 63 -19.99 7.80 -4.51
CA ILE A 63 -20.01 6.33 -4.46
C ILE A 63 -18.58 5.79 -4.59
N GLY A 64 -17.79 6.38 -5.50
CA GLY A 64 -16.38 6.04 -5.67
C GLY A 64 -15.57 6.21 -4.40
N VAL A 65 -15.73 7.35 -3.72
CA VAL A 65 -15.08 7.62 -2.42
C VAL A 65 -15.51 6.62 -1.35
N MET A 66 -16.82 6.31 -1.25
CA MET A 66 -17.30 5.33 -0.29
C MET A 66 -16.64 3.96 -0.50
N LEU A 67 -16.63 3.46 -1.72
CA LEU A 67 -16.03 2.15 -2.02
C LEU A 67 -14.51 2.16 -1.88
N LEU A 68 -13.85 3.27 -2.22
CA LEU A 68 -12.42 3.45 -2.01
C LEU A 68 -12.08 3.39 -0.51
N MET A 69 -12.80 4.16 0.31
CA MET A 69 -12.59 4.22 1.76
C MET A 69 -12.92 2.91 2.47
N PHE A 70 -13.97 2.22 2.00
CA PHE A 70 -14.28 0.86 2.44
C PHE A 70 -13.10 -0.09 2.17
N GLY A 71 -12.54 -0.03 0.96
CA GLY A 71 -11.34 -0.80 0.60
C GLY A 71 -10.13 -0.47 1.47
N VAL A 72 -9.86 0.80 1.73
CA VAL A 72 -8.79 1.24 2.66
C VAL A 72 -9.05 0.66 4.06
N GLY A 73 -10.29 0.73 4.55
CA GLY A 73 -10.67 0.15 5.84
C GLY A 73 -10.44 -1.37 5.92
N LEU A 74 -10.76 -2.11 4.85
CA LEU A 74 -10.49 -3.56 4.76
C LEU A 74 -9.00 -3.91 4.82
N HIS A 75 -8.12 -3.05 4.34
CA HIS A 75 -6.67 -3.26 4.38
C HIS A 75 -6.02 -2.68 5.63
N PHE A 76 -6.73 -1.84 6.38
CA PHE A 76 -6.20 -1.20 7.58
C PHE A 76 -5.88 -2.22 8.69
N SER A 77 -4.62 -2.32 9.10
CA SER A 77 -4.15 -3.19 10.19
C SER A 77 -3.68 -2.39 11.40
N LEU A 78 -4.46 -2.44 12.45
CA LEU A 78 -4.04 -1.85 13.73
C LEU A 78 -2.78 -2.54 14.29
N SER A 79 -2.62 -3.85 14.06
CA SER A 79 -1.44 -4.61 14.50
C SER A 79 -0.16 -4.14 13.81
N ASP A 80 -0.23 -3.86 12.50
CA ASP A 80 0.93 -3.41 11.73
C ASP A 80 1.31 -1.98 12.13
N LEU A 81 0.32 -1.11 12.34
CA LEU A 81 0.55 0.23 12.89
C LEU A 81 1.22 0.19 14.28
N MET A 82 0.76 -0.72 15.16
CA MET A 82 1.33 -0.83 16.52
C MET A 82 2.81 -1.20 16.54
N ARG A 83 3.33 -1.86 15.50
CA ARG A 83 4.75 -2.22 15.37
C ARG A 83 5.64 -1.00 15.07
N VAL A 84 5.16 -0.08 14.24
CA VAL A 84 5.91 1.11 13.81
C VAL A 84 5.45 2.40 14.47
N LYS A 85 4.54 2.34 15.43
CA LYS A 85 3.88 3.50 16.06
C LYS A 85 4.84 4.55 16.64
N TYR A 86 5.99 4.13 17.15
CA TYR A 86 6.95 5.04 17.80
C TYR A 86 7.62 6.01 16.81
N ILE A 87 7.66 5.66 15.53
CA ILE A 87 8.14 6.54 14.46
C ILE A 87 6.99 7.07 13.61
N ALA A 88 6.01 6.22 13.27
CA ALA A 88 4.92 6.60 12.37
C ALA A 88 4.01 7.67 12.97
N VAL A 89 3.60 7.53 14.24
CA VAL A 89 2.68 8.49 14.86
C VAL A 89 3.32 9.88 15.04
N PRO A 90 4.45 10.04 15.76
CA PRO A 90 5.04 11.36 15.92
C PRO A 90 5.57 11.93 14.60
N GLY A 91 6.04 11.05 13.69
CA GLY A 91 6.52 11.45 12.38
C GLY A 91 5.40 12.03 11.51
N ALA A 92 4.31 11.29 11.32
CA ALA A 92 3.19 11.72 10.51
C ALA A 92 2.53 13.00 11.06
N VAL A 93 2.26 13.06 12.37
CA VAL A 93 1.66 14.24 13.00
C VAL A 93 2.54 15.48 12.84
N SER A 94 3.85 15.33 13.09
CA SER A 94 4.79 16.45 12.93
C SER A 94 4.93 16.89 11.48
N GLN A 95 5.00 15.93 10.54
CA GLN A 95 5.12 16.21 9.12
C GLN A 95 3.84 16.89 8.60
N MET A 96 2.65 16.37 8.92
CA MET A 96 1.38 17.02 8.56
C MET A 96 1.28 18.43 9.12
N GLY A 97 1.64 18.63 10.39
CA GLY A 97 1.63 19.94 11.02
C GLY A 97 2.57 20.94 10.34
N LEU A 98 3.79 20.52 10.02
CA LEU A 98 4.78 21.36 9.32
C LEU A 98 4.38 21.63 7.87
N ALA A 99 3.88 20.64 7.14
CA ALA A 99 3.38 20.83 5.78
C ALA A 99 2.16 21.76 5.74
N THR A 100 1.22 21.57 6.68
CA THR A 100 0.07 22.48 6.85
C THR A 100 0.53 23.90 7.17
N GLY A 101 1.51 24.06 8.06
CA GLY A 101 2.09 25.37 8.39
C GLY A 101 2.75 26.04 7.18
N LEU A 102 3.50 25.31 6.37
CA LEU A 102 4.09 25.85 5.13
C LEU A 102 3.00 26.30 4.15
N GLY A 103 1.98 25.45 3.92
CA GLY A 103 0.86 25.79 3.05
C GLY A 103 0.07 26.99 3.56
N LEU A 104 -0.18 27.06 4.87
CA LEU A 104 -0.83 28.20 5.52
C LEU A 104 -0.04 29.49 5.32
N LEU A 105 1.26 29.48 5.58
CA LEU A 105 2.11 30.66 5.43
C LEU A 105 2.12 31.18 3.99
N VAL A 106 2.24 30.27 3.02
CA VAL A 106 2.27 30.63 1.59
C VAL A 106 0.91 31.17 1.13
N ALA A 107 -0.19 30.52 1.47
CA ALA A 107 -1.54 30.98 1.10
C ALA A 107 -1.90 32.31 1.80
N HIS A 108 -1.51 32.48 3.05
CA HIS A 108 -1.69 33.75 3.76
C HIS A 108 -0.89 34.89 3.13
N TYR A 109 0.35 34.59 2.67
CA TYR A 109 1.16 35.57 1.91
C TYR A 109 0.49 35.97 0.59
N TRP A 110 -0.31 35.08 -0.02
CA TRP A 110 -1.13 35.42 -1.21
C TRP A 110 -2.39 36.26 -0.87
N GLY A 111 -2.62 36.55 0.42
CA GLY A 111 -3.73 37.37 0.88
C GLY A 111 -5.01 36.60 1.24
N TRP A 112 -4.92 35.26 1.35
CA TRP A 112 -6.06 34.44 1.76
C TRP A 112 -6.32 34.56 3.27
N SER A 113 -7.59 34.39 3.68
CA SER A 113 -7.95 34.37 5.09
C SER A 113 -7.26 33.21 5.85
N TYR A 114 -7.20 33.30 7.17
CA TYR A 114 -6.60 32.23 7.98
C TYR A 114 -7.28 30.87 7.77
N GLY A 115 -8.62 30.83 7.68
CA GLY A 115 -9.38 29.62 7.45
C GLY A 115 -9.06 29.00 6.08
N GLN A 116 -9.08 29.84 5.04
CA GLN A 116 -8.72 29.40 3.68
C GLN A 116 -7.29 28.87 3.61
N SER A 117 -6.36 29.59 4.23
CA SER A 117 -4.94 29.22 4.25
C SER A 117 -4.71 27.93 5.03
N LEU A 118 -5.41 27.72 6.15
CA LEU A 118 -5.35 26.51 6.95
C LEU A 118 -5.86 25.29 6.16
N VAL A 119 -7.05 25.40 5.56
CA VAL A 119 -7.63 24.30 4.77
C VAL A 119 -6.75 23.97 3.58
N PHE A 120 -6.21 24.98 2.90
CA PHE A 120 -5.24 24.77 1.82
C PHE A 120 -4.00 24.02 2.28
N GLY A 121 -3.39 24.44 3.40
CA GLY A 121 -2.24 23.74 3.98
C GLY A 121 -2.54 22.30 4.37
N LEU A 122 -3.72 22.03 4.93
CA LEU A 122 -4.19 20.68 5.23
C LEU A 122 -4.31 19.83 3.95
N CYS A 123 -4.85 20.39 2.86
CA CYS A 123 -4.92 19.69 1.58
C CYS A 123 -3.54 19.30 1.04
N LEU A 124 -2.49 20.11 1.25
CA LEU A 124 -1.13 19.82 0.81
C LEU A 124 -0.42 18.81 1.72
N SER A 125 -0.89 18.58 2.93
CA SER A 125 -0.21 17.72 3.91
C SER A 125 -0.38 16.24 3.67
N CYS A 126 -1.48 15.79 3.04
CA CYS A 126 -1.82 14.38 2.88
C CYS A 126 -1.13 13.75 1.68
N ALA A 127 -0.50 12.59 1.86
CA ALA A 127 0.07 11.81 0.75
C ALA A 127 -0.92 10.73 0.27
N SER A 128 -0.73 10.20 -0.97
CA SER A 128 -1.58 9.15 -1.53
C SER A 128 -1.12 7.76 -1.11
N THR A 129 -2.01 7.02 -0.50
CA THR A 129 -1.80 5.62 -0.12
C THR A 129 -1.67 4.73 -1.37
N VAL A 130 -2.50 4.98 -2.39
CA VAL A 130 -2.50 4.19 -3.64
C VAL A 130 -1.18 4.32 -4.39
N VAL A 131 -0.68 5.55 -4.54
CA VAL A 131 0.59 5.82 -5.25
C VAL A 131 1.77 5.22 -4.51
N LEU A 132 1.81 5.37 -3.18
CA LEU A 132 2.86 4.80 -2.35
C LEU A 132 2.89 3.28 -2.43
N LEU A 133 1.75 2.61 -2.20
CA LEU A 133 1.69 1.15 -2.22
C LEU A 133 2.16 0.62 -3.57
N LYS A 134 1.67 1.19 -4.68
CA LYS A 134 2.09 0.77 -6.03
C LYS A 134 3.59 1.00 -6.27
N ALA A 135 4.17 2.09 -5.77
CA ALA A 135 5.59 2.37 -5.89
C ALA A 135 6.45 1.37 -5.10
N LEU A 136 6.04 1.04 -3.86
CA LEU A 136 6.72 0.05 -3.02
C LEU A 136 6.61 -1.37 -3.59
N GLU A 137 5.43 -1.75 -4.11
CA GLU A 137 5.20 -3.03 -4.80
C GLU A 137 6.09 -3.17 -6.03
N THR A 138 6.10 -2.15 -6.90
CA THR A 138 6.92 -2.14 -8.12
C THR A 138 8.42 -2.28 -7.81
N LYS A 139 8.87 -1.75 -6.67
CA LYS A 139 10.25 -1.90 -6.19
C LYS A 139 10.48 -3.17 -5.38
N GLY A 140 9.44 -3.93 -5.06
CA GLY A 140 9.50 -5.14 -4.25
C GLY A 140 9.96 -4.91 -2.81
N ILE A 141 9.72 -3.70 -2.25
CA ILE A 141 10.13 -3.32 -0.89
C ILE A 141 8.93 -3.08 0.06
N LEU A 142 7.71 -3.46 -0.35
CA LEU A 142 6.50 -3.24 0.46
C LEU A 142 6.61 -3.92 1.84
N GLU A 143 7.07 -5.17 1.89
CA GLU A 143 7.20 -5.97 3.10
C GLU A 143 8.52 -5.70 3.85
N SER A 144 9.39 -4.86 3.31
CA SER A 144 10.62 -4.46 3.98
C SER A 144 10.35 -3.55 5.18
N HIS A 145 11.32 -3.42 6.08
CA HIS A 145 11.22 -2.50 7.21
C HIS A 145 10.93 -1.06 6.79
N ASP A 146 11.56 -0.59 5.72
CA ASP A 146 11.37 0.75 5.18
C ASP A 146 9.96 0.92 4.60
N GLY A 147 9.46 -0.10 3.88
CA GLY A 147 8.11 -0.14 3.37
C GLY A 147 7.07 -0.12 4.49
N GLN A 148 7.26 -0.93 5.53
CA GLN A 148 6.36 -0.96 6.70
C GLN A 148 6.31 0.38 7.45
N ILE A 149 7.46 1.09 7.58
CA ILE A 149 7.49 2.43 8.17
C ILE A 149 6.72 3.41 7.28
N ALA A 150 6.96 3.42 5.96
CA ALA A 150 6.29 4.31 5.04
C ALA A 150 4.76 4.08 5.02
N VAL A 151 4.33 2.82 4.97
CA VAL A 151 2.90 2.45 5.04
C VAL A 151 2.30 2.84 6.39
N GLY A 152 2.97 2.53 7.50
CA GLY A 152 2.49 2.91 8.83
C GLY A 152 2.38 4.42 9.01
N TRP A 153 3.30 5.19 8.41
CA TRP A 153 3.25 6.66 8.40
C TRP A 153 2.01 7.17 7.66
N LEU A 154 1.75 6.64 6.47
CA LEU A 154 0.55 7.00 5.71
C LEU A 154 -0.75 6.64 6.42
N VAL A 155 -0.81 5.46 7.03
CA VAL A 155 -1.98 5.04 7.81
C VAL A 155 -2.32 6.07 8.89
N VAL A 156 -1.31 6.65 9.55
CA VAL A 156 -1.53 7.73 10.53
C VAL A 156 -2.01 9.00 9.84
N GLU A 157 -1.42 9.37 8.68
CA GLU A 157 -1.90 10.51 7.88
C GLU A 157 -3.37 10.35 7.50
N ASP A 158 -3.77 9.17 7.03
CA ASP A 158 -5.14 8.85 6.64
C ASP A 158 -6.12 9.00 7.83
N ILE A 159 -5.76 8.45 9.00
CA ILE A 159 -6.57 8.59 10.23
C ILE A 159 -6.70 10.07 10.62
N MET A 160 -5.59 10.82 10.61
CA MET A 160 -5.60 12.23 10.95
C MET A 160 -6.44 13.03 9.96
N THR A 161 -6.36 12.71 8.67
CA THR A 161 -7.15 13.38 7.63
C THR A 161 -8.64 13.08 7.76
N VAL A 162 -8.99 11.82 8.06
CA VAL A 162 -10.38 11.45 8.36
C VAL A 162 -10.90 12.21 9.57
N LEU A 163 -10.08 12.38 10.62
CA LEU A 163 -10.45 13.19 11.79
C LEU A 163 -10.64 14.65 11.42
N ILE A 164 -9.78 15.21 10.57
CA ILE A 164 -9.90 16.59 10.07
C ILE A 164 -11.18 16.77 9.26
N LEU A 165 -11.50 15.83 8.36
CA LEU A 165 -12.73 15.84 7.56
C LEU A 165 -13.99 15.87 8.43
N VAL A 166 -13.97 15.20 9.57
CA VAL A 166 -15.07 15.19 10.54
C VAL A 166 -15.16 16.50 11.32
N LEU A 167 -14.02 17.05 11.71
CA LEU A 167 -13.97 18.25 12.53
C LEU A 167 -14.14 19.55 11.72
N LEU A 168 -13.84 19.52 10.42
CA LEU A 168 -13.87 20.71 9.58
C LEU A 168 -15.27 21.37 9.48
N PRO A 169 -16.39 20.62 9.23
CA PRO A 169 -17.71 21.22 9.14
C PRO A 169 -18.16 21.97 10.42
N PRO A 170 -18.04 21.39 11.64
CA PRO A 170 -18.41 22.11 12.86
C PRO A 170 -17.46 23.26 13.20
N LEU A 171 -16.22 23.25 12.70
CA LEU A 171 -15.26 24.33 12.90
C LEU A 171 -15.38 25.43 11.82
N ALA A 172 -16.10 25.18 10.74
CA ALA A 172 -16.22 26.10 9.61
C ALA A 172 -16.65 27.53 9.99
N PRO A 173 -17.63 27.76 10.91
CA PRO A 173 -17.99 29.10 11.34
C PRO A 173 -16.84 29.85 12.02
N MET A 174 -15.99 29.16 12.78
CA MET A 174 -14.81 29.77 13.43
C MET A 174 -13.72 30.13 12.44
N LEU A 175 -13.66 29.39 11.32
CA LEU A 175 -12.67 29.57 10.27
C LEU A 175 -13.09 30.64 9.24
N GLY A 176 -14.25 31.29 9.45
CA GLY A 176 -14.73 32.39 8.61
C GLY A 176 -15.54 31.96 7.40
N ALA A 177 -16.21 30.81 7.46
CA ALA A 177 -17.12 30.35 6.42
C ALA A 177 -18.34 31.30 6.31
N GLU A 178 -18.46 32.03 5.22
CA GLU A 178 -19.56 33.00 5.01
C GLU A 178 -20.93 32.33 4.84
N ALA A 179 -20.95 31.10 4.35
CA ALA A 179 -22.19 30.36 4.06
C ALA A 179 -22.99 29.93 5.31
N VAL A 180 -22.41 29.98 6.51
CA VAL A 180 -23.05 29.56 7.78
C VAL A 180 -23.49 30.71 8.66
N GLN A 181 -23.24 31.96 8.27
CA GLN A 181 -23.63 33.16 9.06
C GLN A 181 -25.15 33.38 9.17
N SER A 182 -25.98 32.61 8.47
CA SER A 182 -27.45 32.77 8.51
C SER A 182 -28.16 31.96 9.62
N VAL A 183 -27.44 31.22 10.44
CA VAL A 183 -28.03 30.59 11.63
C VAL A 183 -27.51 31.32 12.85
N GLU A 184 -28.28 32.29 13.32
CA GLU A 184 -28.22 32.83 14.70
C GLU A 184 -28.54 31.71 15.70
N SER A 185 -27.66 30.71 15.78
CA SER A 185 -27.76 29.74 16.85
C SER A 185 -27.12 30.34 18.10
N ALA A 186 -27.97 30.63 19.08
CA ALA A 186 -27.58 31.05 20.43
C ALA A 186 -26.80 30.00 21.21
N THR A 187 -26.36 28.93 20.55
CA THR A 187 -25.62 27.79 21.17
C THR A 187 -24.13 28.09 21.19
N PRO A 188 -23.47 27.99 22.33
CA PRO A 188 -22.04 28.23 22.44
C PRO A 188 -21.25 27.19 21.63
N LEU A 189 -20.15 27.59 20.98
CA LEU A 189 -19.33 26.76 20.09
C LEU A 189 -18.84 25.47 20.72
N TRP A 190 -18.50 25.50 22.01
CA TRP A 190 -18.08 24.28 22.72
C TRP A 190 -19.18 23.20 22.75
N GLU A 191 -20.45 23.62 22.80
CA GLU A 191 -21.59 22.71 22.78
C GLU A 191 -21.75 22.04 21.40
N ILE A 192 -21.59 22.81 20.33
CA ILE A 192 -21.59 22.28 18.95
C ILE A 192 -20.47 21.26 18.76
N ILE A 193 -19.24 21.60 19.20
CA ILE A 193 -18.09 20.71 19.12
C ILE A 193 -18.32 19.47 19.99
N ALA A 194 -18.76 19.63 21.25
CA ALA A 194 -19.01 18.52 22.15
C ALA A 194 -20.10 17.58 21.60
N TRP A 195 -21.15 18.12 20.99
CA TRP A 195 -22.23 17.36 20.39
C TRP A 195 -21.76 16.58 19.15
N THR A 196 -20.95 17.21 18.29
CA THR A 196 -20.38 16.55 17.11
C THR A 196 -19.39 15.47 17.49
N VAL A 197 -18.44 15.76 18.38
CA VAL A 197 -17.50 14.76 18.90
C VAL A 197 -18.24 13.62 19.60
N GLY A 198 -19.31 13.93 20.35
CA GLY A 198 -20.17 12.94 20.99
C GLY A 198 -20.85 12.00 19.98
N ARG A 199 -21.40 12.53 18.89
CA ARG A 199 -22.01 11.73 17.81
C ARG A 199 -20.99 10.84 17.11
N VAL A 200 -19.83 11.39 16.79
CA VAL A 200 -18.72 10.61 16.17
C VAL A 200 -18.23 9.53 17.11
N ALA A 201 -18.02 9.85 18.39
CA ALA A 201 -17.59 8.88 19.38
C ALA A 201 -18.65 7.76 19.57
N LEU A 202 -19.92 8.12 19.56
CA LEU A 202 -21.03 7.15 19.63
C LEU A 202 -21.05 6.25 18.39
N PHE A 203 -20.85 6.81 17.18
CA PHE A 203 -20.76 6.02 15.94
C PHE A 203 -19.59 5.04 16.02
N ILE A 204 -18.38 5.50 16.38
CA ILE A 204 -17.20 4.65 16.52
C ILE A 204 -17.45 3.56 17.57
N PHE A 205 -18.00 3.91 18.71
CA PHE A 205 -18.35 2.95 19.76
C PHE A 205 -19.32 1.88 19.25
N LEU A 206 -20.40 2.27 18.56
CA LEU A 206 -21.35 1.34 17.97
C LEU A 206 -20.69 0.41 16.94
N MET A 207 -19.83 0.96 16.08
CA MET A 207 -19.10 0.15 15.09
C MET A 207 -18.15 -0.84 15.75
N LEU A 208 -17.42 -0.44 16.78
CA LEU A 208 -16.46 -1.30 17.48
C LEU A 208 -17.14 -2.34 18.40
N VAL A 209 -18.33 -2.07 18.95
CA VAL A 209 -19.02 -2.97 19.88
C VAL A 209 -20.06 -3.81 19.16
N VAL A 210 -20.97 -3.17 18.42
CA VAL A 210 -22.07 -3.84 17.72
C VAL A 210 -21.60 -4.33 16.35
N GLY A 211 -20.95 -3.47 15.57
CA GLY A 211 -20.45 -3.79 14.23
C GLY A 211 -19.55 -5.02 14.23
N LYS A 212 -18.58 -5.11 15.16
CA LYS A 212 -17.67 -6.27 15.29
C LYS A 212 -18.38 -7.61 15.52
N ARG A 213 -19.61 -7.61 16.00
CA ARG A 213 -20.40 -8.82 16.23
C ARG A 213 -21.39 -9.08 15.09
N VAL A 214 -22.09 -8.03 14.66
CA VAL A 214 -23.16 -8.14 13.68
C VAL A 214 -22.63 -8.39 12.28
N LEU A 215 -21.58 -7.67 11.84
CA LEU A 215 -21.08 -7.80 10.47
C LEU A 215 -20.47 -9.19 10.19
N PRO A 216 -19.59 -9.74 11.03
CA PRO A 216 -19.10 -11.11 10.83
C PRO A 216 -20.21 -12.17 10.87
N TRP A 217 -21.20 -11.99 11.74
CA TRP A 217 -22.36 -12.89 11.81
C TRP A 217 -23.19 -12.82 10.53
N LEU A 218 -23.48 -11.63 10.02
CA LEU A 218 -24.22 -11.42 8.78
C LEU A 218 -23.50 -12.06 7.59
N LEU A 219 -22.20 -11.78 7.44
CA LEU A 219 -21.36 -12.36 6.39
C LEU A 219 -21.34 -13.90 6.47
N TRP A 220 -21.27 -14.45 7.67
CA TRP A 220 -21.32 -15.89 7.87
C TRP A 220 -22.66 -16.49 7.46
N GLN A 221 -23.79 -15.85 7.79
CA GLN A 221 -25.10 -16.32 7.38
C GLN A 221 -25.25 -16.33 5.86
N VAL A 222 -24.80 -15.25 5.20
CA VAL A 222 -24.84 -15.15 3.74
C VAL A 222 -23.87 -16.14 3.09
N ALA A 223 -22.66 -16.31 3.64
CA ALA A 223 -21.68 -17.26 3.12
C ALA A 223 -22.16 -18.71 3.13
N LYS A 224 -23.01 -19.10 4.09
CA LYS A 224 -23.64 -20.44 4.14
C LYS A 224 -24.54 -20.75 2.96
N THR A 225 -25.09 -19.75 2.29
CA THR A 225 -25.95 -19.96 1.12
C THR A 225 -25.16 -20.48 -0.09
N GLY A 226 -23.82 -20.35 -0.09
CA GLY A 226 -22.95 -20.69 -1.21
C GLY A 226 -23.04 -19.74 -2.41
N SER A 227 -23.97 -18.78 -2.40
CA SER A 227 -24.14 -17.82 -3.51
C SER A 227 -23.07 -16.75 -3.45
N ARG A 228 -22.32 -16.62 -4.56
CA ARG A 228 -21.32 -15.55 -4.74
C ARG A 228 -21.99 -14.19 -4.88
N GLU A 229 -23.06 -14.12 -5.67
CA GLU A 229 -23.81 -12.89 -5.94
C GLU A 229 -24.37 -12.30 -4.64
N LEU A 230 -25.01 -13.15 -3.80
CA LEU A 230 -25.59 -12.72 -2.54
C LEU A 230 -24.51 -12.24 -1.55
N PHE A 231 -23.33 -12.86 -1.58
CA PHE A 231 -22.20 -12.45 -0.75
C PHE A 231 -21.67 -11.07 -1.18
N THR A 232 -21.46 -10.87 -2.47
CA THR A 232 -21.03 -9.56 -3.02
C THR A 232 -22.05 -8.47 -2.73
N LEU A 233 -23.34 -8.76 -2.93
CA LEU A 233 -24.43 -7.83 -2.59
C LEU A 233 -24.43 -7.47 -1.10
N CYS A 234 -24.22 -8.44 -0.22
CA CYS A 234 -24.13 -8.21 1.22
C CYS A 234 -22.96 -7.27 1.57
N VAL A 235 -21.78 -7.50 1.00
CA VAL A 235 -20.61 -6.65 1.23
C VAL A 235 -20.89 -5.20 0.80
N LEU A 236 -21.46 -5.00 -0.38
CA LEU A 236 -21.80 -3.68 -0.90
C LEU A 236 -22.92 -3.00 -0.10
N ALA A 237 -23.97 -3.75 0.24
CA ALA A 237 -25.07 -3.23 1.05
C ALA A 237 -24.58 -2.78 2.45
N VAL A 238 -23.66 -3.52 3.04
CA VAL A 238 -23.02 -3.15 4.31
C VAL A 238 -22.13 -1.92 4.13
N ALA A 239 -21.28 -1.87 3.10
CA ALA A 239 -20.37 -0.75 2.86
C ALA A 239 -21.15 0.56 2.66
N ILE A 240 -22.10 0.57 1.72
CA ILE A 240 -22.89 1.75 1.36
C ILE A 240 -23.91 2.08 2.44
N GLY A 241 -24.59 1.06 2.99
CA GLY A 241 -25.63 1.25 4.02
C GLY A 241 -25.09 1.82 5.32
N ILE A 242 -23.90 1.39 5.77
CA ILE A 242 -23.25 1.96 6.95
C ILE A 242 -22.74 3.37 6.65
N ALA A 243 -22.17 3.62 5.47
CA ALA A 243 -21.74 4.96 5.07
C ALA A 243 -22.91 5.95 5.06
N TYR A 244 -24.03 5.56 4.45
CA TYR A 244 -25.27 6.35 4.42
C TYR A 244 -25.86 6.56 5.82
N GLY A 245 -25.98 5.49 6.60
CA GLY A 245 -26.48 5.58 7.98
C GLY A 245 -25.60 6.43 8.90
N ALA A 246 -24.28 6.40 8.71
CA ALA A 246 -23.34 7.27 9.42
C ALA A 246 -23.58 8.75 9.12
N SER A 247 -23.87 9.09 7.88
CA SER A 247 -24.16 10.45 7.46
C SER A 247 -25.50 10.95 7.98
N GLU A 248 -26.58 10.19 7.80
CA GLU A 248 -27.93 10.59 8.18
C GLU A 248 -28.15 10.64 9.71
N VAL A 249 -27.65 9.63 10.42
CA VAL A 249 -27.93 9.47 11.85
C VAL A 249 -26.93 10.23 12.73
N PHE A 250 -25.66 10.18 12.35
CA PHE A 250 -24.56 10.71 13.17
C PHE A 250 -23.94 11.98 12.61
N SER A 251 -24.38 12.46 11.43
CA SER A 251 -23.79 13.60 10.71
C SER A 251 -22.29 13.42 10.46
N VAL A 252 -21.90 12.20 10.17
CA VAL A 252 -20.53 11.78 9.86
C VAL A 252 -20.39 11.69 8.34
N SER A 253 -19.22 12.00 7.78
CA SER A 253 -19.02 11.89 6.33
C SER A 253 -19.19 10.44 5.82
N PHE A 254 -19.72 10.30 4.59
CA PHE A 254 -19.83 9.01 3.91
C PHE A 254 -18.51 8.23 3.90
N ALA A 255 -17.40 8.95 3.65
CA ALA A 255 -16.06 8.39 3.63
C ALA A 255 -15.67 7.72 4.96
N LEU A 256 -15.94 8.38 6.09
CA LEU A 256 -15.66 7.84 7.42
C LEU A 256 -16.53 6.62 7.72
N GLY A 257 -17.84 6.69 7.40
CA GLY A 257 -18.76 5.57 7.58
C GLY A 257 -18.29 4.32 6.83
N ALA A 258 -17.93 4.49 5.56
CA ALA A 258 -17.39 3.42 4.72
C ALA A 258 -16.06 2.86 5.25
N PHE A 259 -15.13 3.71 5.68
CA PHE A 259 -13.85 3.30 6.26
C PHE A 259 -14.04 2.42 7.49
N PHE A 260 -14.88 2.83 8.45
CA PHE A 260 -15.16 2.03 9.65
C PHE A 260 -15.89 0.72 9.32
N SER A 261 -16.78 0.73 8.33
CA SER A 261 -17.42 -0.48 7.82
C SER A 261 -16.36 -1.50 7.34
N GLY A 262 -15.41 -1.05 6.53
CA GLY A 262 -14.30 -1.87 6.04
C GLY A 262 -13.41 -2.38 7.17
N MET A 263 -13.00 -1.50 8.09
CA MET A 263 -12.15 -1.83 9.24
C MET A 263 -12.78 -2.88 10.15
N VAL A 264 -14.09 -2.77 10.43
CA VAL A 264 -14.79 -3.76 11.25
C VAL A 264 -14.96 -5.08 10.49
N MET A 265 -15.22 -5.03 9.18
CA MET A 265 -15.33 -6.23 8.35
C MET A 265 -14.00 -6.99 8.25
N ARG A 266 -12.86 -6.32 8.32
CA ARG A 266 -11.53 -6.93 8.34
C ARG A 266 -11.34 -7.93 9.50
N GLU A 267 -11.95 -7.69 10.63
CA GLU A 267 -11.90 -8.59 11.79
C GLU A 267 -12.63 -9.94 11.54
N SER A 268 -13.40 -10.03 10.44
CA SER A 268 -14.12 -11.23 10.05
C SER A 268 -13.18 -12.26 9.39
N LYS A 269 -13.46 -13.55 9.59
CA LYS A 269 -12.83 -14.66 8.85
C LYS A 269 -13.05 -14.58 7.33
N TYR A 270 -14.04 -13.80 6.89
CA TYR A 270 -14.38 -13.58 5.49
C TYR A 270 -13.79 -12.30 4.91
N ALA A 271 -12.93 -11.59 5.64
CA ALA A 271 -12.34 -10.33 5.23
C ALA A 271 -11.63 -10.42 3.86
N HIS A 272 -10.82 -11.46 3.66
CA HIS A 272 -10.14 -11.67 2.38
C HIS A 272 -11.12 -11.87 1.22
N ARG A 273 -12.17 -12.68 1.42
CA ARG A 273 -13.20 -12.87 0.41
C ARG A 273 -13.98 -11.59 0.14
N ALA A 274 -14.34 -10.84 1.19
CA ALA A 274 -15.03 -9.56 1.04
C ALA A 274 -14.19 -8.55 0.26
N ALA A 275 -12.88 -8.49 0.52
CA ALA A 275 -11.94 -7.68 -0.24
C ALA A 275 -11.92 -8.09 -1.72
N MET A 276 -11.71 -9.36 -2.02
CA MET A 276 -11.63 -9.86 -3.39
C MET A 276 -12.92 -9.63 -4.20
N GLU A 277 -14.08 -9.78 -3.58
CA GLU A 277 -15.38 -9.57 -4.24
C GLU A 277 -15.73 -8.09 -4.43
N SER A 278 -15.24 -7.18 -3.57
CA SER A 278 -15.49 -5.74 -3.69
C SER A 278 -14.48 -5.01 -4.57
N LEU A 279 -13.26 -5.56 -4.75
CA LEU A 279 -12.17 -4.95 -5.50
C LEU A 279 -12.57 -4.47 -6.91
N PRO A 280 -13.20 -5.29 -7.79
CA PRO A 280 -13.50 -4.86 -9.15
C PRO A 280 -14.45 -3.65 -9.19
N LEU A 281 -15.43 -3.62 -8.26
CA LEU A 281 -16.37 -2.52 -8.20
C LEU A 281 -15.73 -1.26 -7.62
N ARG A 282 -14.94 -1.41 -6.55
CA ARG A 282 -14.14 -0.33 -5.99
C ARG A 282 -13.25 0.30 -7.08
N ASP A 283 -12.55 -0.52 -7.85
CA ASP A 283 -11.61 -0.04 -8.86
C ASP A 283 -12.36 0.71 -9.99
N ALA A 284 -13.50 0.18 -10.47
CA ALA A 284 -14.33 0.86 -11.46
C ALA A 284 -14.83 2.23 -10.96
N PHE A 285 -15.39 2.28 -9.76
CA PHE A 285 -15.92 3.53 -9.22
C PHE A 285 -14.81 4.50 -8.79
N SER A 286 -13.62 4.01 -8.41
CA SER A 286 -12.48 4.90 -8.16
C SER A 286 -12.01 5.61 -9.42
N VAL A 287 -12.07 4.96 -10.59
CA VAL A 287 -11.80 5.63 -11.87
C VAL A 287 -12.78 6.81 -12.08
N ILE A 288 -14.08 6.59 -11.85
CA ILE A 288 -15.09 7.65 -11.99
C ILE A 288 -14.86 8.77 -10.97
N PHE A 289 -14.47 8.44 -9.75
CA PHE A 289 -14.08 9.44 -8.75
C PHE A 289 -12.94 10.33 -9.27
N PHE A 290 -11.86 9.74 -9.78
CA PHE A 290 -10.74 10.53 -10.31
C PHE A 290 -11.11 11.35 -11.56
N VAL A 291 -11.97 10.82 -12.42
CA VAL A 291 -12.53 11.59 -13.55
C VAL A 291 -13.35 12.77 -13.04
N GLY A 292 -14.25 12.55 -12.08
CA GLY A 292 -15.06 13.62 -11.48
C GLY A 292 -14.22 14.72 -10.81
N VAL A 293 -13.18 14.31 -10.08
CA VAL A 293 -12.19 15.25 -9.50
C VAL A 293 -11.45 16.02 -10.60
N GLY A 294 -11.04 15.35 -11.67
CA GLY A 294 -10.39 15.99 -12.81
C GLY A 294 -11.29 17.03 -13.51
N MET A 295 -12.61 16.82 -13.53
CA MET A 295 -13.57 17.78 -14.09
C MET A 295 -13.64 19.10 -13.31
N MET A 296 -13.22 19.12 -12.05
CA MET A 296 -13.17 20.33 -11.22
C MET A 296 -11.88 21.16 -11.46
N PHE A 297 -10.97 20.66 -12.27
CA PHE A 297 -9.70 21.32 -12.55
C PHE A 297 -9.85 22.38 -13.63
N ASP A 298 -9.36 23.57 -13.35
CA ASP A 298 -9.21 24.63 -14.34
C ASP A 298 -7.78 24.66 -14.88
N PRO A 299 -7.55 24.26 -16.16
CA PRO A 299 -6.22 24.27 -16.75
C PRO A 299 -5.57 25.65 -16.86
N MET A 300 -6.38 26.73 -16.87
CA MET A 300 -5.85 28.09 -17.00
C MET A 300 -4.96 28.49 -15.83
N ILE A 301 -5.12 27.83 -14.65
CA ILE A 301 -4.26 28.06 -13.48
C ILE A 301 -2.77 27.88 -13.77
N LEU A 302 -2.44 27.00 -14.72
CA LEU A 302 -1.06 26.72 -15.13
C LEU A 302 -0.40 27.93 -15.80
N VAL A 303 -1.21 28.76 -16.46
CA VAL A 303 -0.76 29.93 -17.20
C VAL A 303 -0.92 31.19 -16.36
N ASP A 304 -2.03 31.32 -15.64
CA ASP A 304 -2.38 32.53 -14.89
C ASP A 304 -1.59 32.65 -13.58
N LYS A 305 -1.28 31.52 -12.93
CA LYS A 305 -0.64 31.49 -11.60
C LYS A 305 0.57 30.54 -11.51
N PRO A 306 1.55 30.61 -12.43
CA PRO A 306 2.66 29.66 -12.47
C PRO A 306 3.53 29.71 -11.20
N LEU A 307 3.70 30.89 -10.58
CA LEU A 307 4.46 31.03 -9.33
C LEU A 307 3.75 30.40 -8.13
N HIS A 308 2.40 30.48 -8.06
CA HIS A 308 1.61 29.81 -7.03
C HIS A 308 1.77 28.28 -7.18
N LEU A 309 1.68 27.78 -8.40
CA LEU A 309 1.89 26.35 -8.69
C LEU A 309 3.29 25.87 -8.33
N LEU A 310 4.34 26.64 -8.67
CA LEU A 310 5.71 26.31 -8.27
C LEU A 310 5.89 26.27 -6.75
N ALA A 311 5.25 27.19 -6.01
CA ALA A 311 5.29 27.17 -4.55
C ALA A 311 4.57 25.93 -3.99
N VAL A 312 3.41 25.55 -4.56
CA VAL A 312 2.69 24.32 -4.19
C VAL A 312 3.56 23.08 -4.43
N LEU A 313 4.16 22.97 -5.61
CA LEU A 313 5.05 21.87 -5.95
C LEU A 313 6.29 21.83 -5.04
N ALA A 314 6.84 22.98 -4.70
CA ALA A 314 7.96 23.08 -3.76
C ALA A 314 7.57 22.56 -2.36
N ILE A 315 6.35 22.88 -1.88
CA ILE A 315 5.84 22.37 -0.59
C ILE A 315 5.66 20.84 -0.67
N ILE A 316 4.99 20.34 -1.71
CA ILE A 316 4.65 18.92 -1.85
C ILE A 316 5.92 18.08 -2.04
N ILE A 317 6.77 18.43 -3.02
CA ILE A 317 7.89 17.60 -3.43
C ILE A 317 9.11 17.81 -2.52
N LEU A 318 9.41 19.06 -2.16
CA LEU A 318 10.60 19.36 -1.35
C LEU A 318 10.25 19.51 0.13
N GLY A 319 9.24 20.32 0.46
CA GLY A 319 8.88 20.64 1.85
C GLY A 319 8.55 19.39 2.64
N LYS A 320 7.57 18.61 2.21
CA LYS A 320 7.16 17.36 2.87
C LYS A 320 8.30 16.35 2.94
N SER A 321 9.02 16.15 1.83
CA SER A 321 10.12 15.21 1.76
C SER A 321 11.28 15.58 2.69
N LEU A 322 11.65 16.86 2.76
CA LEU A 322 12.72 17.33 3.65
C LEU A 322 12.32 17.19 5.13
N VAL A 323 11.07 17.50 5.45
CA VAL A 323 10.54 17.32 6.82
C VAL A 323 10.55 15.85 7.20
N ALA A 324 10.02 14.98 6.36
CA ALA A 324 10.00 13.54 6.62
C ALA A 324 11.42 12.97 6.74
N PHE A 325 12.31 13.33 5.81
CA PHE A 325 13.72 12.97 5.86
C PHE A 325 14.36 13.39 7.19
N GLY A 326 14.18 14.66 7.58
CA GLY A 326 14.74 15.21 8.81
C GLY A 326 14.21 14.50 10.06
N LEU A 327 12.92 14.19 10.12
CA LEU A 327 12.30 13.47 11.24
C LEU A 327 12.83 12.03 11.35
N VAL A 328 12.90 11.29 10.26
CA VAL A 328 13.43 9.92 10.25
C VAL A 328 14.91 9.89 10.67
N MET A 329 15.70 10.87 10.19
CA MET A 329 17.09 11.05 10.62
C MET A 329 17.22 11.43 12.11
N LEU A 330 16.29 12.26 12.63
CA LEU A 330 16.23 12.64 14.05
C LEU A 330 15.93 11.44 14.95
N PHE A 331 15.06 10.54 14.48
CA PHE A 331 14.79 9.25 15.15
C PHE A 331 15.94 8.24 15.00
N ARG A 332 17.04 8.63 14.32
CA ARG A 332 18.26 7.81 14.13
C ARG A 332 18.03 6.51 13.35
N TYR A 333 17.08 6.51 12.42
CA TYR A 333 16.90 5.41 11.47
C TYR A 333 17.94 5.46 10.34
N PRO A 334 18.12 4.37 9.59
CA PRO A 334 19.06 4.31 8.46
C PRO A 334 18.80 5.39 7.40
N LEU A 335 19.85 5.81 6.71
CA LEU A 335 19.76 6.81 5.65
C LEU A 335 18.82 6.35 4.51
N HIS A 336 18.87 5.06 4.16
CA HIS A 336 17.99 4.48 3.14
C HIS A 336 16.53 4.60 3.54
N THR A 337 16.18 4.26 4.80
CA THR A 337 14.82 4.45 5.36
C THR A 337 14.36 5.90 5.25
N ALA A 338 15.24 6.85 5.63
CA ALA A 338 14.89 8.28 5.58
C ALA A 338 14.61 8.76 4.15
N LEU A 339 15.40 8.34 3.18
CA LEU A 339 15.21 8.69 1.77
C LEU A 339 13.98 7.98 1.16
N THR A 340 13.72 6.73 1.52
CA THR A 340 12.56 5.97 1.05
C THR A 340 11.26 6.59 1.56
N VAL A 341 11.16 6.93 2.86
CA VAL A 341 10.00 7.62 3.43
C VAL A 341 9.82 9.00 2.81
N ALA A 342 10.91 9.76 2.62
CA ALA A 342 10.87 11.07 1.98
C ALA A 342 10.33 10.99 0.53
N ALA A 343 10.81 10.04 -0.27
CA ALA A 343 10.33 9.82 -1.64
C ALA A 343 8.87 9.36 -1.69
N SER A 344 8.46 8.54 -0.72
CA SER A 344 7.08 8.07 -0.56
C SER A 344 6.10 9.22 -0.36
N LEU A 345 6.48 10.24 0.40
CA LEU A 345 5.65 11.37 0.76
C LEU A 345 5.75 12.57 -0.22
N ALA A 346 6.57 12.47 -1.27
CA ALA A 346 6.78 13.53 -2.27
C ALA A 346 5.59 13.76 -3.21
N GLN A 347 4.38 13.47 -2.79
CA GLN A 347 3.16 13.58 -3.57
C GLN A 347 1.95 13.79 -2.66
N ILE A 348 0.79 14.19 -3.21
CA ILE A 348 -0.50 14.29 -2.51
C ILE A 348 -1.53 13.39 -3.20
N GLY A 349 -2.61 13.08 -2.50
CA GLY A 349 -3.54 12.05 -2.95
C GLY A 349 -5.01 12.37 -2.83
N GLU A 350 -5.80 11.31 -2.88
CA GLU A 350 -7.26 11.34 -2.89
C GLU A 350 -7.88 12.08 -1.69
N PHE A 351 -7.30 11.94 -0.51
CA PHE A 351 -7.78 12.67 0.66
C PHE A 351 -7.63 14.19 0.53
N SER A 352 -6.59 14.65 -0.18
CA SER A 352 -6.41 16.08 -0.49
C SER A 352 -7.57 16.61 -1.34
N PHE A 353 -8.08 15.81 -2.28
CA PHE A 353 -9.21 16.18 -3.13
C PHE A 353 -10.52 16.19 -2.37
N ILE A 354 -10.76 15.20 -1.51
CA ILE A 354 -11.95 15.12 -0.66
C ILE A 354 -11.97 16.33 0.29
N LEU A 355 -10.83 16.64 0.90
CA LEU A 355 -10.69 17.78 1.81
C LEU A 355 -10.86 19.12 1.09
N ALA A 356 -10.28 19.25 -0.12
CA ALA A 356 -10.42 20.45 -0.93
C ALA A 356 -11.87 20.65 -1.39
N GLY A 357 -12.55 19.58 -1.86
CA GLY A 357 -13.97 19.62 -2.21
C GLY A 357 -14.86 20.03 -1.05
N LEU A 358 -14.64 19.45 0.14
CA LEU A 358 -15.32 19.85 1.37
C LEU A 358 -15.01 21.32 1.73
N GLY A 359 -13.75 21.75 1.60
CA GLY A 359 -13.34 23.14 1.83
C GLY A 359 -14.06 24.12 0.92
N VAL A 360 -14.21 23.77 -0.36
CA VAL A 360 -14.97 24.58 -1.34
C VAL A 360 -16.45 24.62 -0.96
N SER A 361 -17.06 23.49 -0.64
CA SER A 361 -18.49 23.42 -0.28
C SER A 361 -18.82 24.18 1.01
N LEU A 362 -17.88 24.30 1.94
CA LEU A 362 -17.99 25.06 3.16
C LEU A 362 -17.60 26.57 3.00
N GLY A 363 -17.18 27.02 1.82
CA GLY A 363 -16.66 28.35 1.58
C GLY A 363 -15.29 28.63 2.24
N LEU A 364 -14.59 27.60 2.68
CA LEU A 364 -13.27 27.65 3.35
C LEU A 364 -12.09 27.46 2.38
N LEU A 365 -12.35 27.20 1.10
CA LEU A 365 -11.33 27.13 0.08
C LEU A 365 -11.83 27.78 -1.21
N PRO A 366 -11.10 28.75 -1.79
CA PRO A 366 -11.48 29.33 -3.08
C PRO A 366 -11.27 28.31 -4.20
N GLN A 367 -11.97 28.46 -5.33
CA GLN A 367 -11.84 27.60 -6.51
C GLN A 367 -10.39 27.58 -7.05
N GLU A 368 -9.68 28.70 -6.95
CA GLU A 368 -8.24 28.78 -7.24
C GLU A 368 -7.44 27.76 -6.41
N GLY A 369 -7.76 27.65 -5.12
CA GLY A 369 -7.12 26.69 -4.21
C GLY A 369 -7.36 25.26 -4.62
N MET A 370 -8.59 24.92 -5.02
CA MET A 370 -8.93 23.58 -5.55
C MET A 370 -8.10 23.27 -6.79
N SER A 371 -8.02 24.21 -7.75
CA SER A 371 -7.24 24.04 -8.98
C SER A 371 -5.74 23.88 -8.71
N LEU A 372 -5.17 24.63 -7.75
CA LEU A 372 -3.78 24.49 -7.33
C LEU A 372 -3.49 23.14 -6.68
N VAL A 373 -4.38 22.64 -5.83
CA VAL A 373 -4.27 21.30 -5.21
C VAL A 373 -4.28 20.22 -6.29
N LEU A 374 -5.21 20.32 -7.26
CA LEU A 374 -5.31 19.35 -8.36
C LEU A 374 -4.09 19.37 -9.27
N ALA A 375 -3.62 20.57 -9.67
CA ALA A 375 -2.39 20.70 -10.47
C ALA A 375 -1.18 20.12 -9.71
N GLY A 376 -1.06 20.47 -8.44
CA GLY A 376 -0.01 19.95 -7.56
C GLY A 376 -0.02 18.43 -7.46
N ALA A 377 -1.20 17.83 -7.35
CA ALA A 377 -1.36 16.38 -7.29
C ALA A 377 -0.97 15.69 -8.60
N ILE A 378 -1.53 16.12 -9.74
CA ILE A 378 -1.24 15.54 -11.06
C ILE A 378 0.28 15.53 -11.30
N ILE A 379 0.94 16.67 -11.07
CA ILE A 379 2.38 16.80 -11.32
C ILE A 379 3.20 16.00 -10.30
N SER A 380 2.85 16.05 -9.01
CA SER A 380 3.61 15.34 -7.97
C SER A 380 3.47 13.82 -8.07
N ILE A 381 2.28 13.32 -8.42
CA ILE A 381 2.05 11.88 -8.66
C ILE A 381 2.87 11.42 -9.88
N ALA A 382 2.84 12.20 -10.98
CA ALA A 382 3.63 11.91 -12.18
C ALA A 382 5.14 11.96 -11.89
N PHE A 383 5.59 12.80 -10.96
CA PHE A 383 6.98 12.93 -10.56
C PHE A 383 7.43 11.84 -9.57
N ASN A 384 6.53 11.15 -8.89
CA ASN A 384 6.86 10.21 -7.82
C ASN A 384 7.83 9.09 -8.24
N PRO A 385 7.73 8.46 -9.44
CA PRO A 385 8.72 7.50 -9.92
C PRO A 385 10.14 8.07 -9.98
N VAL A 386 10.28 9.36 -10.34
CA VAL A 386 11.57 10.07 -10.38
C VAL A 386 12.10 10.28 -8.95
N ALA A 387 11.24 10.65 -8.00
CA ALA A 387 11.62 10.78 -6.60
C ALA A 387 12.21 9.48 -6.05
N PHE A 388 11.58 8.35 -6.33
CA PHE A 388 12.11 7.04 -5.95
C PHE A 388 13.39 6.65 -6.70
N ALA A 389 13.56 7.06 -7.96
CA ALA A 389 14.79 6.81 -8.71
C ALA A 389 15.98 7.60 -8.14
N LEU A 390 15.72 8.74 -7.51
CA LEU A 390 16.76 9.59 -6.88
C LEU A 390 17.24 9.06 -5.53
N VAL A 391 16.57 8.10 -4.89
CA VAL A 391 16.93 7.57 -3.55
C VAL A 391 18.36 7.05 -3.54
N GLU A 392 18.73 6.14 -4.44
CA GLU A 392 20.07 5.55 -4.47
C GLU A 392 21.19 6.55 -4.87
N PRO A 393 21.04 7.39 -5.90
CA PRO A 393 22.00 8.43 -6.19
C PRO A 393 22.24 9.40 -5.01
N LEU A 394 21.17 9.84 -4.34
CA LEU A 394 21.25 10.72 -3.17
C LEU A 394 21.92 10.02 -1.99
N ARG A 395 21.55 8.77 -1.70
CA ARG A 395 22.21 7.95 -0.68
C ARG A 395 23.72 7.89 -0.90
N ASN A 396 24.15 7.57 -2.12
CA ASN A 396 25.57 7.45 -2.46
C ASN A 396 26.29 8.80 -2.36
N LEU A 397 25.67 9.90 -2.78
CA LEU A 397 26.22 11.25 -2.66
C LEU A 397 26.38 11.67 -1.18
N MET A 398 25.35 11.42 -0.36
CA MET A 398 25.36 11.77 1.06
C MET A 398 26.39 10.94 1.84
N LYS A 399 26.54 9.65 1.54
CA LYS A 399 27.59 8.79 2.11
C LYS A 399 29.00 9.29 1.82
N LYS A 400 29.21 9.88 0.64
CA LYS A 400 30.52 10.48 0.28
C LYS A 400 30.82 11.75 1.07
N ARG A 401 29.80 12.59 1.35
CA ARG A 401 29.98 13.92 1.95
C ARG A 401 29.79 13.99 3.47
N TRP A 402 28.94 13.16 4.05
CA TRP A 402 28.53 13.26 5.45
C TRP A 402 28.97 12.06 6.27
N LYS A 403 29.85 12.28 7.26
CA LYS A 403 30.26 11.22 8.19
C LYS A 403 29.07 10.63 8.97
N TYR A 404 28.14 11.50 9.41
CA TYR A 404 26.92 11.09 10.13
C TYR A 404 26.02 10.19 9.29
N ALA A 405 25.84 10.50 8.00
CA ALA A 405 25.07 9.67 7.08
C ALA A 405 25.67 8.26 6.95
N ARG A 406 27.00 8.14 6.92
CA ARG A 406 27.70 6.84 6.89
C ARG A 406 27.47 6.01 8.17
N VAL A 407 27.47 6.67 9.33
CA VAL A 407 27.23 6.00 10.61
C VAL A 407 25.79 5.49 10.72
N LEU A 408 24.82 6.27 10.23
CA LEU A 408 23.42 5.86 10.22
C LEU A 408 23.11 4.79 9.16
N ASP A 409 23.72 4.89 7.98
CA ASP A 409 23.56 3.88 6.92
C ASP A 409 24.18 2.52 7.29
N ALA A 410 25.20 2.54 8.15
CA ALA A 410 25.82 1.33 8.70
C ALA A 410 25.01 0.68 9.84
N LYS A 411 23.95 1.31 10.35
CA LYS A 411 23.00 0.68 11.25
C LYS A 411 22.16 -0.34 10.49
N SER A 412 22.59 -1.58 10.53
CA SER A 412 21.78 -2.70 10.06
C SER A 412 20.53 -2.85 10.93
N ASP A 413 19.42 -3.27 10.33
CA ASP A 413 18.25 -3.72 11.09
C ASP A 413 18.69 -4.82 12.07
N PRO A 414 18.33 -4.75 13.35
CA PRO A 414 18.64 -5.83 14.30
C PRO A 414 18.20 -7.22 13.85
N LEU A 415 17.19 -7.29 12.97
CA LEU A 415 16.74 -8.56 12.37
C LEU A 415 17.55 -8.97 11.14
N SER A 416 18.32 -8.07 10.53
CA SER A 416 19.23 -8.42 9.43
C SER A 416 20.56 -8.99 9.91
N VAL A 417 20.81 -8.99 11.23
CA VAL A 417 21.98 -9.58 11.88
C VAL A 417 21.55 -10.89 12.55
N MET A 418 22.41 -11.91 12.51
CA MET A 418 22.16 -13.18 13.19
C MET A 418 21.96 -12.99 14.70
N PRO A 419 20.96 -13.62 15.33
CA PRO A 419 20.65 -13.39 16.76
C PRO A 419 21.78 -13.76 17.72
N ASP A 420 22.64 -14.72 17.40
CA ASP A 420 23.73 -15.20 18.28
C ASP A 420 25.06 -15.22 17.52
N GLU A 421 25.85 -14.13 17.62
CA GLU A 421 27.17 -14.06 16.97
C GLU A 421 28.16 -15.13 17.46
N GLU A 422 28.08 -15.57 18.71
CA GLU A 422 28.98 -16.58 19.27
C GLU A 422 28.65 -18.00 18.78
N GLU A 423 27.38 -18.38 18.70
CA GLU A 423 26.96 -19.66 18.14
C GLU A 423 27.04 -19.71 16.60
N SER A 424 26.91 -18.56 15.93
CA SER A 424 26.97 -18.50 14.47
C SER A 424 28.36 -18.81 13.92
N LYS A 425 29.43 -18.54 14.69
CA LYS A 425 30.83 -18.90 14.32
C LYS A 425 31.07 -20.40 14.16
N TYR A 426 30.18 -21.23 14.69
CA TYR A 426 30.27 -22.69 14.60
C TYR A 426 29.35 -23.29 13.54
N LEU A 427 28.59 -22.46 12.77
CA LEU A 427 27.77 -22.93 11.67
C LEU A 427 28.67 -23.30 10.48
N ARG A 428 28.90 -24.59 10.28
CA ARG A 428 29.60 -25.14 9.11
C ARG A 428 28.79 -26.26 8.48
N GLY A 429 28.70 -26.27 7.14
CA GLY A 429 27.96 -27.31 6.42
C GLY A 429 26.43 -27.23 6.66
N HIS A 430 25.91 -26.10 7.08
CA HIS A 430 24.49 -25.86 7.30
C HIS A 430 23.75 -25.58 5.99
N MET A 431 22.43 -25.60 6.03
CA MET A 431 21.57 -25.25 4.90
C MET A 431 21.06 -23.82 5.04
N VAL A 432 20.95 -23.09 3.93
CA VAL A 432 20.34 -21.76 3.88
C VAL A 432 19.03 -21.85 3.11
N LEU A 433 17.90 -21.60 3.82
CA LEU A 433 16.56 -21.57 3.22
C LEU A 433 16.23 -20.13 2.85
N VAL A 434 16.03 -19.84 1.56
CA VAL A 434 15.70 -18.52 1.06
C VAL A 434 14.25 -18.48 0.59
N GLY A 435 13.46 -17.61 1.24
CA GLY A 435 12.01 -17.52 1.09
C GLY A 435 11.27 -18.55 1.96
N TYR A 436 10.34 -18.05 2.81
CA TYR A 436 9.63 -18.90 3.77
C TYR A 436 8.14 -18.98 3.46
N ASN A 437 7.71 -20.17 3.02
CA ASN A 437 6.30 -20.50 2.80
C ASN A 437 5.94 -21.81 3.52
N LYS A 438 4.72 -22.32 3.29
CA LYS A 438 4.25 -23.58 3.91
C LYS A 438 5.14 -24.78 3.63
N VAL A 439 5.76 -24.85 2.44
CA VAL A 439 6.68 -25.94 2.10
C VAL A 439 7.97 -25.81 2.90
N CYS A 440 8.54 -24.59 2.98
CA CYS A 440 9.70 -24.30 3.81
C CYS A 440 9.42 -24.50 5.31
N GLU A 441 8.20 -24.25 5.78
CA GLU A 441 7.79 -24.55 7.15
C GLU A 441 7.91 -26.05 7.46
N HIS A 442 7.46 -26.92 6.56
CA HIS A 442 7.60 -28.37 6.72
C HIS A 442 9.08 -28.80 6.66
N ILE A 443 9.85 -28.26 5.70
CA ILE A 443 11.29 -28.54 5.61
C ILE A 443 12.01 -28.10 6.89
N ALA A 444 11.74 -26.91 7.39
CA ALA A 444 12.36 -26.38 8.60
C ALA A 444 12.04 -27.24 9.85
N LYS A 445 10.79 -27.71 9.98
CA LYS A 445 10.39 -28.63 11.06
C LYS A 445 11.13 -29.97 10.97
N ASP A 446 11.16 -30.57 9.79
CA ASP A 446 11.83 -31.86 9.54
C ASP A 446 13.34 -31.76 9.80
N LEU A 447 13.99 -30.68 9.34
CA LEU A 447 15.39 -30.40 9.61
C LEU A 447 15.67 -30.21 11.11
N SER A 448 14.77 -29.49 11.80
CA SER A 448 14.87 -29.27 13.24
C SER A 448 14.74 -30.57 14.03
N GLU A 449 13.78 -31.44 13.70
CA GLU A 449 13.60 -32.76 14.31
C GLU A 449 14.83 -33.66 14.12
N ARG A 450 15.45 -33.56 12.95
CA ARG A 450 16.68 -34.31 12.60
C ARG A 450 17.97 -33.66 13.11
N LYS A 451 17.85 -32.49 13.77
CA LYS A 451 18.99 -31.71 14.29
C LYS A 451 20.00 -31.28 13.20
N VAL A 452 19.53 -31.08 11.98
CA VAL A 452 20.34 -30.56 10.88
C VAL A 452 20.40 -29.03 11.01
N PRO A 453 21.58 -28.42 11.03
CA PRO A 453 21.69 -26.97 11.17
C PRO A 453 21.22 -26.26 9.90
N PHE A 454 20.41 -25.23 10.07
CA PHE A 454 19.95 -24.39 8.98
C PHE A 454 19.71 -22.94 9.41
N VAL A 455 19.71 -22.03 8.45
CA VAL A 455 19.41 -20.61 8.61
C VAL A 455 18.34 -20.23 7.60
N ILE A 456 17.37 -19.44 8.02
CA ILE A 456 16.30 -18.95 7.15
C ILE A 456 16.62 -17.51 6.76
N VAL A 457 16.54 -17.20 5.46
CA VAL A 457 16.59 -15.82 4.93
C VAL A 457 15.22 -15.48 4.38
N GLU A 458 14.57 -14.49 4.97
CA GLU A 458 13.23 -14.07 4.59
C GLU A 458 13.14 -12.55 4.56
N LYS A 459 12.40 -12.04 3.58
CA LYS A 459 12.23 -10.61 3.35
C LYS A 459 11.16 -10.01 4.27
N ASP A 460 10.12 -10.79 4.58
CA ASP A 460 9.05 -10.38 5.47
C ASP A 460 9.52 -10.39 6.92
N ARG A 461 9.60 -9.17 7.48
CA ARG A 461 10.01 -8.94 8.86
C ARG A 461 9.13 -9.70 9.87
N ASN A 462 7.83 -9.81 9.60
CA ASN A 462 6.88 -10.44 10.52
C ASN A 462 7.14 -11.93 10.63
N ILE A 463 7.42 -12.55 9.49
CA ILE A 463 7.78 -13.98 9.43
C ILE A 463 9.08 -14.20 10.19
N VAL A 464 10.09 -13.33 10.00
CA VAL A 464 11.39 -13.45 10.70
C VAL A 464 11.23 -13.26 12.21
N GLU A 465 10.43 -12.29 12.66
CA GLU A 465 10.15 -12.10 14.09
C GLU A 465 9.49 -13.34 14.71
N ASP A 466 8.51 -13.92 14.03
CA ASP A 466 7.81 -15.12 14.51
C ASP A 466 8.71 -16.36 14.47
N LEU A 467 9.55 -16.49 13.45
CA LEU A 467 10.57 -17.56 13.39
C LEU A 467 11.54 -17.48 14.56
N ARG A 468 12.05 -16.27 14.86
CA ARG A 468 12.98 -16.06 16.01
C ARG A 468 12.30 -16.33 17.35
N LYS A 469 11.03 -15.93 17.55
CA LYS A 469 10.26 -16.27 18.75
C LYS A 469 10.09 -17.78 18.93
N ASN A 470 10.00 -18.51 17.83
CA ASN A 470 9.92 -19.98 17.83
C ASN A 470 11.31 -20.67 17.90
N GLY A 471 12.39 -19.92 18.11
CA GLY A 471 13.75 -20.46 18.29
C GLY A 471 14.49 -20.78 16.99
N PHE A 472 13.95 -20.40 15.82
CA PHE A 472 14.66 -20.60 14.55
C PHE A 472 15.69 -19.48 14.30
N LYS A 473 16.83 -19.86 13.71
CA LYS A 473 17.84 -18.90 13.24
C LYS A 473 17.36 -18.31 11.91
N ALA A 474 16.98 -17.01 11.93
CA ALA A 474 16.46 -16.34 10.76
C ALA A 474 17.07 -14.94 10.60
N VAL A 475 17.34 -14.55 9.35
CA VAL A 475 17.89 -13.25 8.94
C VAL A 475 16.88 -12.54 8.06
N CYS A 476 16.54 -11.30 8.42
CA CYS A 476 15.62 -10.47 7.65
C CYS A 476 16.38 -9.70 6.56
N GLY A 477 15.96 -9.84 5.31
CA GLY A 477 16.49 -9.05 4.22
C GLY A 477 16.33 -9.70 2.85
N ASP A 478 16.73 -8.95 1.82
CA ASP A 478 16.72 -9.44 0.45
C ASP A 478 17.95 -10.29 0.19
N ALA A 479 17.75 -11.55 -0.18
CA ALA A 479 18.83 -12.48 -0.47
C ALA A 479 19.69 -12.09 -1.70
N ILE A 480 19.25 -11.09 -2.49
CA ILE A 480 20.10 -10.50 -3.56
C ILE A 480 21.24 -9.69 -2.96
N ASP A 481 21.05 -9.11 -1.76
CA ASP A 481 22.09 -8.35 -1.08
C ASP A 481 23.16 -9.32 -0.54
N PRO A 482 24.41 -9.21 -1.00
CA PRO A 482 25.51 -10.04 -0.50
C PRO A 482 25.69 -9.94 1.02
N ALA A 483 25.37 -8.78 1.64
CA ALA A 483 25.47 -8.61 3.07
C ALA A 483 24.52 -9.52 3.85
N ILE A 484 23.32 -9.79 3.34
CA ILE A 484 22.34 -10.69 3.95
C ILE A 484 22.80 -12.15 3.84
N LEU A 485 23.33 -12.56 2.69
CA LEU A 485 23.89 -13.90 2.50
C LEU A 485 25.14 -14.13 3.38
N ILE A 486 25.95 -13.09 3.60
CA ILE A 486 27.09 -13.15 4.54
C ILE A 486 26.58 -13.33 5.97
N GLN A 487 25.51 -12.64 6.36
CA GLN A 487 24.89 -12.81 7.67
C GLN A 487 24.26 -14.19 7.86
N ALA A 488 23.78 -14.82 6.77
CA ALA A 488 23.32 -16.20 6.76
C ALA A 488 24.48 -17.22 6.70
N HIS A 489 25.75 -16.78 6.76
CA HIS A 489 26.95 -17.61 6.69
C HIS A 489 27.04 -18.51 5.45
N VAL A 490 26.58 -18.02 4.29
CA VAL A 490 26.60 -18.74 3.01
C VAL A 490 28.01 -19.24 2.65
N GLN A 491 29.07 -18.55 3.09
CA GLN A 491 30.46 -18.92 2.87
C GLN A 491 30.79 -20.33 3.40
N ASP A 492 30.18 -20.72 4.51
CA ASP A 492 30.39 -22.00 5.18
C ASP A 492 29.20 -22.96 5.02
N ALA A 493 28.19 -22.59 4.24
CA ALA A 493 27.00 -23.40 3.99
C ALA A 493 27.29 -24.50 2.98
N ALA A 494 26.66 -25.67 3.16
CA ALA A 494 26.71 -26.76 2.21
C ALA A 494 25.73 -26.54 1.04
N MET A 495 24.58 -25.97 1.32
CA MET A 495 23.47 -25.90 0.38
C MET A 495 22.63 -24.63 0.55
N VAL A 496 22.14 -24.07 -0.55
CA VAL A 496 21.12 -23.01 -0.57
C VAL A 496 19.85 -23.52 -1.22
N ILE A 497 18.73 -23.40 -0.54
CA ILE A 497 17.41 -23.83 -1.01
C ILE A 497 16.58 -22.59 -1.31
N LEU A 498 16.14 -22.46 -2.56
CA LEU A 498 15.45 -21.28 -3.08
C LEU A 498 13.98 -21.61 -3.33
N ASN A 499 13.09 -20.84 -2.70
CA ASN A 499 11.65 -21.02 -2.81
C ASN A 499 10.93 -19.69 -3.11
N PHE A 500 11.16 -19.14 -4.30
CA PHE A 500 10.43 -17.98 -4.82
C PHE A 500 10.28 -18.02 -6.34
N ARG A 501 9.24 -17.35 -6.85
CA ARG A 501 8.76 -17.49 -8.23
C ARG A 501 9.56 -16.71 -9.27
N ASP A 502 10.25 -15.65 -8.87
CA ASP A 502 10.96 -14.77 -9.80
C ASP A 502 12.28 -15.41 -10.27
N ASP A 503 12.36 -15.70 -11.55
CA ASP A 503 13.51 -16.36 -12.18
C ASP A 503 14.76 -15.47 -12.23
N ILE A 504 14.59 -14.15 -12.47
CA ILE A 504 15.69 -13.18 -12.52
C ILE A 504 16.32 -13.03 -11.14
N LEU A 505 15.48 -12.90 -10.11
CA LEU A 505 15.94 -12.79 -8.73
C LEU A 505 16.66 -14.07 -8.29
N ARG A 506 16.12 -15.23 -8.65
CA ARG A 506 16.72 -16.55 -8.34
C ARG A 506 18.12 -16.68 -8.89
N ARG A 507 18.32 -16.33 -10.17
CA ARG A 507 19.65 -16.36 -10.81
C ARG A 507 20.65 -15.48 -10.07
N LYS A 508 20.25 -14.24 -9.74
CA LYS A 508 21.11 -13.31 -9.00
C LYS A 508 21.51 -13.85 -7.62
N VAL A 509 20.57 -14.46 -6.90
CA VAL A 509 20.89 -15.06 -5.59
C VAL A 509 21.86 -16.22 -5.73
N ILE A 510 21.66 -17.12 -6.72
CA ILE A 510 22.57 -18.23 -6.98
C ILE A 510 23.97 -17.72 -7.38
N GLU A 511 24.03 -16.73 -8.27
CA GLU A 511 25.31 -16.12 -8.69
C GLU A 511 26.05 -15.52 -7.49
N THR A 512 25.32 -14.75 -6.64
CA THR A 512 25.90 -14.16 -5.43
C THR A 512 26.36 -15.22 -4.44
N ALA A 513 25.54 -16.26 -4.23
CA ALA A 513 25.90 -17.38 -3.34
C ALA A 513 27.14 -18.14 -3.86
N LYS A 514 27.23 -18.38 -5.17
CA LYS A 514 28.40 -19.02 -5.81
C LYS A 514 29.66 -18.15 -5.78
N ILE A 515 29.52 -16.82 -5.83
CA ILE A 515 30.65 -15.88 -5.63
C ILE A 515 31.18 -15.98 -4.19
N LEU A 516 30.29 -16.07 -3.21
CA LEU A 516 30.68 -16.19 -1.80
C LEU A 516 31.20 -17.59 -1.44
N ASN A 517 30.65 -18.63 -2.09
CA ASN A 517 31.02 -20.03 -1.85
C ASN A 517 30.91 -20.84 -3.15
N HIS A 518 32.03 -21.08 -3.82
CA HIS A 518 32.07 -21.82 -5.08
C HIS A 518 31.60 -23.28 -4.98
N LYS A 519 31.55 -23.84 -3.77
CA LYS A 519 31.18 -25.25 -3.54
C LYS A 519 29.70 -25.41 -3.14
N ILE A 520 28.96 -24.30 -3.01
CA ILE A 520 27.59 -24.35 -2.55
C ILE A 520 26.70 -25.05 -3.58
N GLU A 521 25.92 -26.00 -3.14
CA GLU A 521 24.89 -26.64 -3.96
C GLU A 521 23.60 -25.80 -3.91
N ALA A 522 23.04 -25.48 -5.08
CA ALA A 522 21.78 -24.77 -5.17
C ALA A 522 20.63 -25.75 -5.41
N VAL A 523 19.60 -25.65 -4.60
CA VAL A 523 18.35 -26.40 -4.73
C VAL A 523 17.23 -25.41 -5.04
N ILE A 524 16.51 -25.65 -6.12
CA ILE A 524 15.44 -24.81 -6.62
C ILE A 524 14.12 -25.53 -6.43
N MET A 525 13.18 -24.91 -5.74
CA MET A 525 11.81 -25.40 -5.64
C MET A 525 10.88 -24.52 -6.47
N THR A 526 10.06 -25.15 -7.30
CA THR A 526 9.07 -24.47 -8.15
C THR A 526 7.81 -25.30 -8.28
N SER A 527 6.69 -24.66 -8.61
CA SER A 527 5.44 -25.31 -9.04
C SER A 527 5.07 -24.91 -10.48
N ASP A 528 6.01 -24.30 -11.20
CA ASP A 528 5.83 -23.81 -12.56
C ASP A 528 6.74 -24.61 -13.49
N ASP A 529 6.11 -25.37 -14.41
CA ASP A 529 6.78 -26.28 -15.32
C ASP A 529 7.77 -25.56 -16.26
N GLU A 530 7.40 -24.34 -16.75
CA GLU A 530 8.29 -23.56 -17.62
C GLU A 530 9.56 -23.11 -16.87
N ILE A 531 9.40 -22.73 -15.62
CA ILE A 531 10.52 -22.31 -14.75
C ILE A 531 11.39 -23.52 -14.43
N ALA A 532 10.79 -24.69 -14.16
CA ALA A 532 11.52 -25.93 -13.91
C ALA A 532 12.40 -26.31 -15.11
N VAL A 533 11.84 -26.32 -16.31
CA VAL A 533 12.56 -26.63 -17.55
C VAL A 533 13.71 -25.65 -17.79
N ARG A 534 13.49 -24.35 -17.64
CA ARG A 534 14.54 -23.32 -17.82
C ARG A 534 15.67 -23.50 -16.80
N ALA A 535 15.34 -23.71 -15.53
CA ALA A 535 16.34 -23.88 -14.49
C ALA A 535 17.19 -25.16 -14.67
N MET A 536 16.60 -26.24 -15.19
CA MET A 536 17.31 -27.47 -15.58
C MET A 536 18.23 -27.21 -16.78
N THR A 537 17.73 -26.53 -17.81
CA THR A 537 18.49 -26.23 -19.04
C THR A 537 19.72 -25.37 -18.75
N ASP A 538 19.61 -24.44 -17.81
CA ASP A 538 20.68 -23.50 -17.46
C ASP A 538 21.68 -24.07 -16.42
N HIS A 539 21.54 -25.31 -15.99
CA HIS A 539 22.40 -25.96 -14.99
C HIS A 539 22.59 -25.12 -13.70
N LEU A 540 21.53 -24.43 -13.25
CA LEU A 540 21.61 -23.55 -12.09
C LEU A 540 21.74 -24.31 -10.77
N GLY A 541 21.22 -25.54 -10.69
CA GLY A 541 21.22 -26.39 -9.50
C GLY A 541 20.23 -27.54 -9.62
N LYS A 542 20.00 -28.26 -8.52
CA LYS A 542 19.00 -29.34 -8.45
C LYS A 542 17.60 -28.74 -8.40
N VAL A 543 16.73 -29.10 -9.34
CA VAL A 543 15.36 -28.57 -9.43
C VAL A 543 14.38 -29.61 -8.90
N PHE A 544 13.48 -29.16 -8.02
CA PHE A 544 12.34 -29.93 -7.53
C PHE A 544 11.05 -29.24 -7.96
N ASP A 545 10.34 -29.89 -8.87
CA ASP A 545 8.97 -29.50 -9.20
C ASP A 545 8.02 -30.06 -8.14
N SER A 546 7.37 -29.16 -7.38
CA SER A 546 6.47 -29.55 -6.30
C SER A 546 5.23 -30.31 -6.80
N ASN A 547 4.76 -30.03 -8.03
CA ASN A 547 3.62 -30.72 -8.62
C ASN A 547 3.99 -32.14 -9.01
N ALA A 548 5.14 -32.32 -9.67
CA ALA A 548 5.65 -33.64 -10.06
C ALA A 548 5.97 -34.50 -8.84
N VAL A 549 6.63 -33.93 -7.82
CA VAL A 549 6.94 -34.62 -6.57
C VAL A 549 5.67 -35.06 -5.82
N MET A 550 4.67 -34.19 -5.75
CA MET A 550 3.40 -34.51 -5.12
C MET A 550 2.63 -35.57 -5.91
N ALA A 551 2.55 -35.42 -7.23
CA ALA A 551 1.92 -36.41 -8.10
C ALA A 551 2.58 -37.80 -7.96
N GLY A 552 3.91 -37.88 -8.00
CA GLY A 552 4.66 -39.12 -7.78
C GLY A 552 4.37 -39.74 -6.40
N SER A 553 4.30 -38.92 -5.35
CA SER A 553 3.97 -39.40 -4.00
C SER A 553 2.56 -39.97 -3.91
N ILE A 554 1.57 -39.33 -4.57
CA ILE A 554 0.18 -39.81 -4.64
C ILE A 554 0.12 -41.13 -5.44
N VAL A 555 0.76 -41.19 -6.60
CA VAL A 555 0.80 -42.40 -7.42
C VAL A 555 1.41 -43.55 -6.61
N ARG A 556 2.52 -43.32 -5.92
CA ARG A 556 3.19 -44.31 -5.06
C ARG A 556 2.27 -44.85 -3.97
N TYR A 557 1.54 -43.95 -3.30
CA TYR A 557 0.53 -44.36 -2.33
C TYR A 557 -0.59 -45.21 -2.96
N CYS A 558 -1.08 -44.81 -4.12
CA CYS A 558 -2.14 -45.53 -4.84
C CYS A 558 -1.65 -46.92 -5.28
N MET A 559 -0.45 -47.03 -5.84
CA MET A 559 0.14 -48.31 -6.26
C MET A 559 0.36 -49.26 -5.10
N HIS A 560 0.85 -48.74 -3.96
CA HIS A 560 0.98 -49.51 -2.73
C HIS A 560 -0.39 -50.03 -2.24
N ARG A 561 -1.44 -49.21 -2.27
CA ARG A 561 -2.81 -49.59 -1.86
C ARG A 561 -3.45 -50.60 -2.82
N LEU A 562 -3.11 -50.55 -4.09
CA LEU A 562 -3.59 -51.49 -5.11
C LEU A 562 -2.78 -52.81 -5.15
N GLY A 563 -1.78 -52.96 -4.31
CA GLY A 563 -0.91 -54.16 -4.28
C GLY A 563 0.06 -54.24 -5.46
N LYS A 564 0.31 -53.12 -6.15
CA LYS A 564 1.18 -53.03 -7.34
C LYS A 564 2.53 -52.37 -7.07
N ALA A 565 3.02 -52.41 -5.84
CA ALA A 565 4.25 -51.73 -5.43
C ALA A 565 5.52 -52.25 -6.14
N GLU A 566 5.52 -53.52 -6.58
CA GLU A 566 6.63 -54.11 -7.36
C GLU A 566 6.67 -53.60 -8.81
N GLU A 567 5.50 -53.30 -9.41
CA GLU A 567 5.42 -52.69 -10.74
C GLU A 567 5.97 -51.27 -10.73
N GLU A 568 5.75 -50.53 -9.65
CA GLU A 568 6.26 -49.17 -9.50
C GLU A 568 7.79 -49.13 -9.33
N LYS A 569 8.37 -50.04 -8.54
CA LYS A 569 9.83 -50.13 -8.41
C LYS A 569 10.52 -50.39 -9.74
N LYS A 570 9.94 -51.28 -10.55
CA LYS A 570 10.47 -51.56 -11.90
C LYS A 570 10.41 -50.31 -12.80
N PHE A 571 9.31 -49.57 -12.73
CA PHE A 571 9.15 -48.34 -13.51
C PHE A 571 10.12 -47.22 -13.06
N GLU A 572 10.38 -47.10 -11.75
CA GLU A 572 11.37 -46.14 -11.20
C GLU A 572 12.80 -46.57 -11.65
N GLU A 573 13.16 -47.84 -11.58
CA GLU A 573 14.46 -48.35 -12.02
C GLU A 573 14.68 -48.16 -13.54
N GLU A 574 13.64 -48.39 -14.36
CA GLU A 574 13.70 -48.18 -15.82
C GLU A 574 13.82 -46.68 -16.15
N SER A 575 13.09 -45.79 -15.45
CA SER A 575 13.15 -44.36 -15.65
C SER A 575 14.48 -43.75 -15.22
N GLU A 576 15.09 -44.23 -14.12
CA GLU A 576 16.44 -43.81 -13.71
C GLU A 576 17.52 -44.28 -14.69
N ALA A 577 17.39 -45.48 -15.22
CA ALA A 577 18.32 -46.02 -16.23
C ALA A 577 18.24 -45.24 -17.56
N GLU A 578 17.01 -44.84 -17.99
CA GLU A 578 16.84 -44.00 -19.17
C GLU A 578 17.39 -42.56 -18.95
N ALA A 579 17.23 -42.00 -17.76
CA ALA A 579 17.78 -40.71 -17.40
C ALA A 579 19.32 -40.69 -17.29
N GLU A 580 19.93 -41.80 -16.88
CA GLU A 580 21.40 -41.99 -16.90
C GLU A 580 21.94 -42.21 -18.32
N ALA A 581 21.21 -42.92 -19.18
CA ALA A 581 21.60 -43.14 -20.57
C ALA A 581 21.50 -41.86 -21.44
N ALA A 582 20.69 -40.89 -21.04
CA ALA A 582 20.50 -39.59 -21.70
C ALA A 582 21.52 -38.53 -21.25
N LYS A 583 22.33 -38.77 -20.24
CA LYS A 583 23.46 -37.94 -19.80
C LYS A 583 24.77 -38.32 -20.49
#